data_d1da0689a8d24bec625839d1bf8a58f2
#
_entry.id   d1da0689a8d24bec625839d1bf8a58f2
#
_cell.length_a   1.000
_cell.length_b   1.000
_cell.length_c   1.000
_cell.angle_alpha   90.00
_cell.angle_beta   90.00
_cell.angle_gamma   90.00
#
_symmetry.space_group_name_H-M   'P 1'
#
loop_
_entity.id
_entity.type
_entity.pdbx_description
1 polymer ?
#
loop_
_entity_poly.entity_id
_entity_poly.type
_entity_poly.pdbx_seq_one_letter_code
_entity_poly.pdbx_strand_id
1 'polypeptide(L)'
;MATLTLNGIARYLRKLDICMMVTQSPRGVLNSRPMSNNGDVSYKGDSYFFTYEGSQKIKDITANPQVSLNFEGEKEMYISITGKAKLIRNRPQLQDHWVDSLKQWFKQGLDTPGIVLIHVKGSKLKYWQKNKEGELKITG
;
A
#
# COMPACT_ATOMS: atom_id res chain seq x y z
N MET A 1 -3.61 -21.15 -20.56
CA MET A 1 -4.38 -20.27 -19.70
C MET A 1 -3.73 -18.90 -19.62
N ALA A 2 -4.50 -17.86 -19.85
CA ALA A 2 -3.95 -16.51 -19.86
C ALA A 2 -3.55 -16.07 -18.45
N THR A 3 -2.30 -15.68 -18.28
CA THR A 3 -1.83 -15.05 -17.06
C THR A 3 -2.37 -13.61 -17.01
N LEU A 4 -2.83 -13.19 -15.86
CA LEU A 4 -3.29 -11.81 -15.70
C LEU A 4 -2.11 -10.85 -15.85
N THR A 5 -2.34 -9.74 -16.55
CA THR A 5 -1.36 -8.68 -16.66
C THR A 5 -1.47 -7.74 -15.46
N LEU A 6 -0.47 -6.87 -15.28
CA LEU A 6 -0.53 -5.86 -14.23
C LEU A 6 -1.77 -4.97 -14.42
N ASN A 7 -2.10 -4.58 -15.65
CA ASN A 7 -3.30 -3.79 -15.90
C ASN A 7 -4.58 -4.54 -15.53
N GLY A 8 -4.62 -5.84 -15.78
CA GLY A 8 -5.77 -6.66 -15.40
C GLY A 8 -5.95 -6.73 -13.90
N ILE A 9 -4.86 -6.87 -13.16
CA ILE A 9 -4.90 -6.91 -11.70
C ILE A 9 -5.24 -5.53 -11.13
N ALA A 10 -4.75 -4.47 -11.76
CA ALA A 10 -5.04 -3.11 -11.33
C ALA A 10 -6.55 -2.82 -11.29
N ARG A 11 -7.33 -3.46 -12.17
CA ARG A 11 -8.78 -3.33 -12.15
C ARG A 11 -9.41 -3.87 -10.86
N TYR A 12 -8.86 -4.95 -10.32
CA TYR A 12 -9.30 -5.47 -9.02
C TYR A 12 -8.88 -4.53 -7.90
N LEU A 13 -7.62 -4.09 -7.92
CA LEU A 13 -7.07 -3.21 -6.87
C LEU A 13 -7.81 -1.88 -6.79
N ARG A 14 -8.25 -1.36 -7.92
CA ARG A 14 -8.94 -0.07 -7.99
C ARG A 14 -10.20 -0.03 -7.12
N LYS A 15 -10.84 -1.16 -6.93
CA LYS A 15 -12.07 -1.27 -6.14
C LYS A 15 -11.80 -1.55 -4.67
N LEU A 16 -10.55 -1.77 -4.28
CA LEU A 16 -10.20 -2.20 -2.94
C LEU A 16 -9.57 -1.05 -2.16
N ASP A 17 -10.24 -0.62 -1.10
CA ASP A 17 -9.74 0.45 -0.26
C ASP A 17 -8.76 -0.09 0.79
N ILE A 18 -9.15 -1.15 1.50
CA ILE A 18 -8.37 -1.64 2.63
C ILE A 18 -7.45 -2.78 2.23
N CYS A 19 -6.18 -2.67 2.63
CA CYS A 19 -5.23 -3.78 2.55
C CYS A 19 -4.61 -3.99 3.92
N MET A 20 -4.03 -5.18 4.14
CA MET A 20 -3.21 -5.43 5.31
C MET A 20 -1.77 -5.16 4.94
N MET A 21 -1.16 -4.19 5.61
CA MET A 21 0.25 -3.86 5.41
C MET A 21 1.09 -4.57 6.46
N VAL A 22 2.05 -5.37 6.01
CA VAL A 22 2.98 -6.08 6.88
C VAL A 22 4.32 -5.36 6.87
N THR A 23 4.82 -5.06 8.06
CA THR A 23 6.13 -4.45 8.27
C THR A 23 6.94 -5.31 9.21
N GLN A 24 8.24 -5.03 9.32
CA GLN A 24 9.13 -5.80 10.16
C GLN A 24 9.82 -4.87 11.16
N SER A 25 9.73 -5.20 12.45
CA SER A 25 10.37 -4.40 13.50
C SER A 25 11.89 -4.51 13.43
N PRO A 26 12.63 -3.62 14.14
CA PRO A 26 14.09 -3.73 14.21
C PRO A 26 14.57 -5.10 14.71
N ARG A 27 13.73 -5.79 15.49
CA ARG A 27 14.08 -7.13 16.04
C ARG A 27 13.57 -8.27 15.14
N GLY A 28 13.02 -7.95 13.97
CA GLY A 28 12.56 -8.96 13.04
C GLY A 28 11.14 -9.47 13.24
N VAL A 29 10.37 -8.87 14.16
CA VAL A 29 8.99 -9.25 14.39
C VAL A 29 8.10 -8.68 13.28
N LEU A 30 7.26 -9.52 12.70
CA LEU A 30 6.32 -9.09 11.66
C LEU A 30 5.07 -8.52 12.31
N ASN A 31 4.72 -7.31 11.91
CA ASN A 31 3.53 -6.61 12.37
C ASN A 31 2.61 -6.34 11.18
N SER A 32 1.31 -6.46 11.38
CA SER A 32 0.33 -6.25 10.32
C SER A 32 -0.80 -5.36 10.81
N ARG A 33 -1.31 -4.51 9.93
CA ARG A 33 -2.45 -3.62 10.25
C ARG A 33 -3.20 -3.24 8.98
N PRO A 34 -4.50 -2.92 9.09
CA PRO A 34 -5.25 -2.44 7.94
C PRO A 34 -4.83 -1.01 7.58
N MET A 35 -4.76 -0.74 6.28
CA MET A 35 -4.44 0.57 5.74
C MET A 35 -5.39 0.90 4.60
N SER A 36 -5.80 2.16 4.52
CA SER A 36 -6.62 2.63 3.41
C SER A 36 -5.74 2.95 2.21
N ASN A 37 -6.08 2.37 1.07
CA ASN A 37 -5.35 2.54 -0.19
C ASN A 37 -5.89 3.73 -1.01
N ASN A 38 -6.67 4.61 -0.39
CA ASN A 38 -7.30 5.78 -1.00
C ASN A 38 -8.29 5.47 -2.14
N GLY A 39 -8.56 4.22 -2.43
CA GLY A 39 -9.54 3.80 -3.45
C GLY A 39 -9.31 4.39 -4.84
N ASP A 40 -9.95 3.83 -5.83
CA ASP A 40 -10.06 4.35 -7.19
C ASP A 40 -8.77 4.90 -7.81
N VAL A 41 -7.62 4.33 -7.45
CA VAL A 41 -6.32 4.70 -8.01
C VAL A 41 -5.87 3.60 -8.97
N SER A 42 -5.44 4.00 -10.17
CA SER A 42 -4.90 3.05 -11.14
C SER A 42 -3.52 2.59 -10.68
N TYR A 43 -3.38 1.31 -10.34
CA TYR A 43 -2.12 0.78 -9.84
C TYR A 43 -1.10 0.58 -10.96
N LYS A 44 0.06 1.19 -10.80
CA LYS A 44 1.19 1.08 -11.75
C LYS A 44 2.49 0.69 -11.05
N GLY A 45 2.40 0.16 -9.84
CA GLY A 45 3.57 -0.24 -9.06
C GLY A 45 3.78 0.59 -7.81
N ASP A 46 3.05 1.69 -7.66
CA ASP A 46 3.19 2.59 -6.52
C ASP A 46 1.92 2.64 -5.71
N SER A 47 2.06 2.60 -4.39
CA SER A 47 0.95 2.76 -3.45
C SER A 47 1.31 3.83 -2.43
N TYR A 48 0.31 4.60 -1.99
CA TYR A 48 0.50 5.73 -1.10
C TYR A 48 -0.45 5.65 0.08
N PHE A 49 0.09 5.77 1.29
CA PHE A 49 -0.70 5.66 2.52
C PHE A 49 -0.36 6.79 3.48
N PHE A 50 -1.36 7.56 3.88
CA PHE A 50 -1.16 8.59 4.90
C PHE A 50 -1.26 7.98 6.29
N THR A 51 -0.39 8.42 7.19
CA THR A 51 -0.36 7.97 8.58
C THR A 51 0.21 9.06 9.47
N TYR A 52 0.48 8.71 10.73
CA TYR A 52 1.03 9.65 11.72
C TYR A 52 2.42 9.23 12.14
N GLU A 53 3.29 10.23 12.42
CA GLU A 53 4.56 10.00 13.09
C GLU A 53 4.30 9.31 14.43
N GLY A 54 5.26 8.55 14.90
CA GLY A 54 5.15 7.85 16.18
C GLY A 54 4.41 6.53 16.12
N SER A 55 3.79 6.18 15.00
CA SER A 55 3.16 4.87 14.87
C SER A 55 4.23 3.77 14.72
N GLN A 56 3.88 2.55 15.09
CA GLN A 56 4.82 1.42 15.03
C GLN A 56 5.30 1.17 13.60
N LYS A 57 4.42 1.33 12.60
CA LYS A 57 4.80 1.12 11.20
C LYS A 57 5.90 2.08 10.74
N ILE A 58 5.92 3.31 11.25
CA ILE A 58 6.96 4.28 10.92
C ILE A 58 8.31 3.83 11.49
N LYS A 59 8.33 3.32 12.72
CA LYS A 59 9.54 2.78 13.33
C LYS A 59 10.03 1.57 12.56
N ASP A 60 9.13 0.68 12.18
CA ASP A 60 9.47 -0.52 11.43
C ASP A 60 10.08 -0.17 10.08
N ILE A 61 9.42 0.71 9.31
CA ILE A 61 9.88 1.09 7.97
C ILE A 61 11.22 1.82 8.04
N THR A 62 11.42 2.65 9.05
CA THR A 62 12.71 3.34 9.25
C THR A 62 13.85 2.34 9.43
N ALA A 63 13.60 1.26 10.17
CA ALA A 63 14.60 0.23 10.42
C ALA A 63 14.71 -0.76 9.25
N ASN A 64 13.58 -1.09 8.61
CA ASN A 64 13.53 -2.08 7.53
C ASN A 64 12.48 -1.63 6.50
N PRO A 65 12.92 -1.18 5.32
CA PRO A 65 11.99 -0.63 4.33
C PRO A 65 11.14 -1.67 3.60
N GLN A 66 11.41 -2.96 3.77
CA GLN A 66 10.65 -3.99 3.08
C GLN A 66 9.27 -4.14 3.70
N VAL A 67 8.24 -4.15 2.85
CA VAL A 67 6.85 -4.29 3.28
C VAL A 67 6.09 -5.22 2.34
N SER A 68 4.96 -5.71 2.83
CA SER A 68 4.03 -6.51 2.03
C SER A 68 2.64 -5.91 2.16
N LEU A 69 1.96 -5.76 1.03
CA LEU A 69 0.58 -5.30 0.96
C LEU A 69 -0.31 -6.45 0.53
N ASN A 70 -1.36 -6.74 1.28
CA ASN A 70 -2.19 -7.91 1.02
C ASN A 70 -3.65 -7.50 0.92
N PHE A 71 -4.25 -7.83 -0.23
CA PHE A 71 -5.61 -7.43 -0.57
C PHE A 71 -6.50 -8.65 -0.73
N GLU A 72 -7.72 -8.54 -0.27
CA GLU A 72 -8.77 -9.52 -0.55
C GLU A 72 -9.82 -8.82 -1.43
N GLY A 73 -10.01 -9.33 -2.62
CA GLY A 73 -10.93 -8.75 -3.58
C GLY A 73 -12.14 -9.63 -3.87
N GLU A 74 -12.95 -9.18 -4.78
CA GLU A 74 -14.13 -9.92 -5.24
C GLU A 74 -13.73 -11.18 -6.00
N LYS A 75 -14.66 -12.12 -6.11
CA LYS A 75 -14.49 -13.37 -6.87
C LYS A 75 -13.28 -14.18 -6.41
N GLU A 76 -13.07 -14.22 -5.09
CA GLU A 76 -11.99 -15.00 -4.49
C GLU A 76 -10.60 -14.60 -4.98
N MET A 77 -10.44 -13.32 -5.34
CA MET A 77 -9.15 -12.79 -5.76
C MET A 77 -8.35 -12.33 -4.53
N TYR A 78 -7.15 -12.87 -4.37
CA TYR A 78 -6.21 -12.47 -3.32
C TYR A 78 -4.95 -11.95 -3.99
N ILE A 79 -4.45 -10.82 -3.52
CA ILE A 79 -3.30 -10.17 -4.12
C ILE A 79 -2.30 -9.83 -3.03
N SER A 80 -1.03 -10.19 -3.25
CA SER A 80 0.07 -9.85 -2.35
C SER A 80 1.14 -9.11 -3.13
N ILE A 81 1.49 -7.90 -2.66
CA ILE A 81 2.51 -7.07 -3.28
C ILE A 81 3.67 -6.93 -2.31
N THR A 82 4.86 -7.30 -2.75
CA THR A 82 6.09 -7.10 -1.98
C THR A 82 6.82 -5.89 -2.55
N GLY A 83 7.30 -5.02 -1.68
CA GLY A 83 7.96 -3.82 -2.12
C GLY A 83 8.78 -3.15 -1.03
N LYS A 84 9.27 -1.96 -1.34
CA LYS A 84 10.02 -1.13 -0.40
C LYS A 84 9.27 0.16 -0.13
N ALA A 85 9.25 0.56 1.12
CA ALA A 85 8.56 1.76 1.56
C ALA A 85 9.52 2.91 1.76
N LYS A 86 9.07 4.10 1.40
CA LYS A 86 9.73 5.37 1.65
C LYS A 86 8.81 6.24 2.48
N LEU A 87 9.38 7.04 3.37
CA LEU A 87 8.62 8.00 4.17
C LEU A 87 8.77 9.38 3.57
N ILE A 88 7.65 10.03 3.30
CA ILE A 88 7.60 11.34 2.67
C ILE A 88 6.96 12.33 3.64
N ARG A 89 7.65 13.45 3.89
CA ARG A 89 7.20 14.46 4.85
C ARG A 89 7.09 15.86 4.26
N ASN A 90 7.63 16.08 3.05
CA ASN A 90 7.58 17.42 2.46
C ASN A 90 6.17 17.72 1.92
N ARG A 91 5.71 18.92 2.17
CA ARG A 91 4.33 19.29 1.86
C ARG A 91 3.96 19.20 0.38
N PRO A 92 4.79 19.61 -0.57
CA PRO A 92 4.43 19.48 -1.99
C PRO A 92 4.10 18.04 -2.39
N GLN A 93 4.89 17.06 -1.92
CA GLN A 93 4.61 15.65 -2.24
C GLN A 93 3.39 15.12 -1.49
N LEU A 94 3.17 15.57 -0.25
CA LEU A 94 1.95 15.22 0.48
C LEU A 94 0.72 15.73 -0.26
N GLN A 95 0.79 16.93 -0.78
CA GLN A 95 -0.30 17.57 -1.50
C GLN A 95 -0.63 16.83 -2.80
N ASP A 96 0.39 16.32 -3.51
CA ASP A 96 0.21 15.61 -4.76
C ASP A 96 -0.64 14.34 -4.60
N HIS A 97 -0.62 13.75 -3.41
CA HIS A 97 -1.32 12.49 -3.15
C HIS A 97 -2.51 12.62 -2.21
N TRP A 98 -2.84 13.84 -1.81
CA TRP A 98 -3.96 14.09 -0.92
C TRP A 98 -5.29 13.93 -1.65
N VAL A 99 -6.26 13.24 -1.01
CA VAL A 99 -7.64 13.19 -1.46
C VAL A 99 -8.55 13.58 -0.30
N ASP A 100 -9.63 14.30 -0.61
CA ASP A 100 -10.49 14.88 0.42
C ASP A 100 -11.17 13.85 1.34
N SER A 101 -11.40 12.63 0.85
CA SER A 101 -11.97 11.57 1.68
C SER A 101 -11.09 11.23 2.88
N LEU A 102 -9.81 11.58 2.84
CA LEU A 102 -8.90 11.37 3.95
C LEU A 102 -9.21 12.25 5.16
N LYS A 103 -10.03 13.28 5.01
CA LYS A 103 -10.43 14.14 6.14
C LYS A 103 -11.20 13.37 7.22
N GLN A 104 -11.80 12.24 6.87
CA GLN A 104 -12.44 11.39 7.88
C GLN A 104 -11.43 10.85 8.90
N TRP A 105 -10.16 10.71 8.50
CA TRP A 105 -9.07 10.24 9.36
C TRP A 105 -8.17 11.37 9.85
N PHE A 106 -8.03 12.42 9.02
CA PHE A 106 -7.13 13.57 9.25
C PHE A 106 -7.95 14.85 9.16
N LYS A 107 -8.59 15.24 10.27
CA LYS A 107 -9.56 16.34 10.30
C LYS A 107 -8.96 17.69 9.89
N GLN A 108 -7.67 17.88 10.13
CA GLN A 108 -6.98 19.12 9.76
C GLN A 108 -6.35 19.03 8.37
N GLY A 109 -6.64 17.96 7.61
CA GLY A 109 -6.08 17.78 6.28
C GLY A 109 -4.56 17.72 6.32
N LEU A 110 -3.92 18.39 5.37
CA LEU A 110 -2.46 18.45 5.29
C LEU A 110 -1.82 19.22 6.46
N ASP A 111 -2.60 19.97 7.22
CA ASP A 111 -2.10 20.69 8.40
C ASP A 111 -2.09 19.81 9.65
N THR A 112 -2.47 18.56 9.52
CA THR A 112 -2.49 17.60 10.64
C THR A 112 -1.07 17.45 11.20
N PRO A 113 -0.85 17.71 12.51
CA PRO A 113 0.49 17.52 13.09
C PRO A 113 0.94 16.08 12.96
N GLY A 114 2.20 15.89 12.54
CA GLY A 114 2.78 14.56 12.43
C GLY A 114 2.30 13.73 11.25
N ILE A 115 1.66 14.33 10.26
CA ILE A 115 1.22 13.58 9.08
C ILE A 115 2.42 13.13 8.25
N VAL A 116 2.40 11.88 7.81
CA VAL A 116 3.46 11.26 7.01
C VAL A 116 2.80 10.47 5.88
N LEU A 117 3.43 10.47 4.73
CA LEU A 117 3.01 9.64 3.60
C LEU A 117 3.97 8.47 3.44
N ILE A 118 3.43 7.26 3.38
CA ILE A 118 4.21 6.07 3.08
C ILE A 118 4.05 5.78 1.59
N HIS A 119 5.15 5.80 0.86
CA HIS A 119 5.17 5.42 -0.55
C HIS A 119 5.76 4.03 -0.67
N VAL A 120 4.96 3.07 -1.13
CA VAL A 120 5.41 1.70 -1.36
C VAL A 120 5.62 1.49 -2.84
N LYS A 121 6.87 1.20 -3.22
CA LYS A 121 7.20 0.84 -4.58
C LYS A 121 7.23 -0.69 -4.66
N GLY A 122 6.26 -1.26 -5.35
CA GLY A 122 6.15 -2.70 -5.50
C GLY A 122 7.21 -3.25 -6.44
N SER A 123 7.74 -4.42 -6.12
CA SER A 123 8.71 -5.10 -6.96
C SER A 123 8.17 -6.42 -7.50
N LYS A 124 7.27 -7.05 -6.76
CA LYS A 124 6.70 -8.34 -7.14
C LYS A 124 5.25 -8.40 -6.67
N LEU A 125 4.42 -9.00 -7.50
CA LEU A 125 3.01 -9.18 -7.20
C LEU A 125 2.64 -10.63 -7.41
N LYS A 126 1.99 -11.24 -6.42
CA LYS A 126 1.41 -12.56 -6.53
C LYS A 126 -0.10 -12.46 -6.44
N TYR A 127 -0.79 -13.32 -7.16
CA TYR A 127 -2.25 -13.37 -7.07
C TYR A 127 -2.76 -14.81 -7.06
N TRP A 128 -3.90 -14.98 -6.44
CA TRP A 128 -4.61 -16.25 -6.37
C TRP A 128 -6.07 -15.97 -6.70
N GLN A 129 -6.64 -16.74 -7.60
CA GLN A 129 -8.06 -16.65 -7.93
C GLN A 129 -8.59 -18.07 -8.17
N LYS A 130 -9.39 -18.56 -7.22
CA LYS A 130 -9.88 -19.94 -7.24
C LYS A 130 -8.70 -20.91 -7.33
N ASN A 131 -8.63 -21.70 -8.40
CA ASN A 131 -7.56 -22.68 -8.59
C ASN A 131 -6.38 -22.13 -9.39
N LYS A 132 -6.36 -20.82 -9.65
CA LYS A 132 -5.31 -20.18 -10.44
C LYS A 132 -4.40 -19.35 -9.55
N GLU A 133 -3.13 -19.32 -9.89
CA GLU A 133 -2.19 -18.42 -9.25
C GLU A 133 -1.18 -17.91 -10.25
N GLY A 134 -0.60 -16.78 -9.97
CA GLY A 134 0.40 -16.20 -10.85
C GLY A 134 1.30 -15.24 -10.11
N GLU A 135 2.39 -14.88 -10.75
CA GLU A 135 3.38 -13.96 -10.21
C GLU A 135 3.81 -13.01 -11.31
N LEU A 136 3.89 -11.73 -10.97
CA LEU A 136 4.33 -10.68 -11.87
C LEU A 136 5.47 -9.90 -11.25
N LYS A 137 6.49 -9.59 -12.04
CA LYS A 137 7.50 -8.62 -11.65
C LYS A 137 6.98 -7.24 -11.98
N ILE A 138 7.15 -6.31 -11.06
CA ILE A 138 6.78 -4.92 -11.28
C ILE A 138 8.06 -4.17 -11.58
N THR A 139 8.15 -3.67 -12.80
CA THR A 139 9.31 -2.87 -13.23
C THR A 139 8.86 -1.43 -13.41
N GLY A 140 9.61 -0.52 -12.84
CA GLY A 140 9.24 0.88 -12.96
C GLY A 140 10.33 1.78 -12.56
#